data_2bda2d454187e9a14d86ca8288cc0f77
#
_entry.id   2bda2d454187e9a14d86ca8288cc0f77
#
_cell.length_a   1.000
_cell.length_b   1.000
_cell.length_c   1.000
_cell.angle_alpha   90.00
_cell.angle_beta   90.00
_cell.angle_gamma   90.00
#
_symmetry.space_group_name_H-M   'P 1'
#
loop_
_entity.id
_entity.type
_entity.pdbx_description
1 polymer ?
#
loop_
_entity_poly.entity_id
_entity_poly.type
_entity_poly.pdbx_seq_one_letter_code
_entity_poly.pdbx_strand_id
1 'polypeptide(L)'
;MPQIFQKILLVLSLLAATLAQAQLSIEITGAGANRIPVAIANFAGDPAAAQVVTATVRADLERSGLFKLVDPGGSTLDENAQVNFGDWKGRGADALAAGSLTRGGDGRMEARFRLYDTQKQVALGGAVFVTGNDQLRAAGHRIADYIYEKLTGEKGVFSTRIAYVVKSGGQFRLQIADADGQGAATALSSTEPIISPVWSPDGSKLAYVSFEKKKPVI
;
A
#
# COMPACT_ATOMS: atom_id res chain seq x y z
N MET A 1 -64.94 12.98 -30.30
CA MET A 1 -63.90 11.95 -30.26
C MET A 1 -62.44 12.46 -30.24
N PRO A 2 -62.05 13.60 -30.85
CA PRO A 2 -60.62 13.99 -30.85
C PRO A 2 -60.04 14.43 -29.48
N GLN A 3 -60.90 14.98 -28.60
CA GLN A 3 -60.39 15.46 -27.29
C GLN A 3 -60.03 14.36 -26.27
N ILE A 4 -60.69 13.20 -26.38
CA ILE A 4 -60.39 12.06 -25.50
C ILE A 4 -59.04 11.44 -25.92
N PHE A 5 -58.79 11.34 -27.22
CA PHE A 5 -57.54 10.81 -27.76
C PHE A 5 -56.33 11.69 -27.41
N GLN A 6 -56.51 13.02 -27.44
CA GLN A 6 -55.44 13.97 -27.00
C GLN A 6 -55.15 13.83 -25.50
N LYS A 7 -56.15 13.66 -24.65
CA LYS A 7 -55.96 13.45 -23.20
C LYS A 7 -55.23 12.15 -22.88
N ILE A 8 -55.55 11.07 -23.61
CA ILE A 8 -54.91 9.74 -23.44
C ILE A 8 -53.44 9.83 -23.90
N LEU A 9 -53.16 10.53 -25.01
CA LEU A 9 -51.78 10.72 -25.51
C LEU A 9 -50.93 11.53 -24.53
N LEU A 10 -51.53 12.55 -23.90
CA LEU A 10 -50.84 13.41 -22.90
C LEU A 10 -50.53 12.63 -21.60
N VAL A 11 -51.42 11.75 -21.15
CA VAL A 11 -51.19 10.90 -19.97
C VAL A 11 -50.11 9.85 -20.29
N LEU A 12 -50.12 9.27 -21.49
CA LEU A 12 -49.09 8.29 -21.88
C LEU A 12 -47.69 8.93 -21.97
N SER A 13 -47.59 10.18 -22.47
CA SER A 13 -46.33 10.90 -22.54
C SER A 13 -45.79 11.29 -21.14
N LEU A 14 -46.67 11.61 -20.17
CA LEU A 14 -46.26 11.85 -18.78
C LEU A 14 -45.77 10.58 -18.07
N LEU A 15 -46.38 9.40 -18.36
CA LEU A 15 -45.90 8.15 -17.81
C LEU A 15 -44.55 7.69 -18.40
N ALA A 16 -44.24 8.06 -19.65
CA ALA A 16 -42.96 7.73 -20.28
C ALA A 16 -41.78 8.53 -19.72
N ALA A 17 -42.05 9.70 -19.15
CA ALA A 17 -41.01 10.58 -18.57
C ALA A 17 -40.41 10.06 -17.21
N THR A 18 -41.06 9.11 -16.56
CA THR A 18 -40.61 8.59 -15.24
C THR A 18 -39.56 7.47 -15.32
N LEU A 19 -39.17 7.02 -16.51
CA LEU A 19 -38.18 5.96 -16.72
C LEU A 19 -36.77 6.46 -17.04
N ALA A 20 -36.54 7.77 -17.05
CA ALA A 20 -35.20 8.32 -17.14
C ALA A 20 -34.50 8.20 -15.77
N GLN A 21 -34.00 7.05 -15.44
CA GLN A 21 -33.04 6.89 -14.35
C GLN A 21 -31.74 7.56 -14.79
N ALA A 22 -31.43 8.69 -14.21
CA ALA A 22 -30.11 9.30 -14.34
C ALA A 22 -29.10 8.37 -13.63
N GLN A 23 -28.54 7.44 -14.36
CA GLN A 23 -27.43 6.63 -13.89
C GLN A 23 -26.23 7.55 -13.78
N LEU A 24 -25.85 7.92 -12.54
CA LEU A 24 -24.62 8.67 -12.30
C LEU A 24 -23.44 7.76 -12.68
N SER A 25 -22.90 7.94 -13.88
CA SER A 25 -21.65 7.34 -14.32
C SER A 25 -20.52 8.22 -13.80
N ILE A 26 -19.86 7.81 -12.72
CA ILE A 26 -18.61 8.45 -12.29
C ILE A 26 -17.51 7.80 -13.12
N GLU A 27 -17.13 8.45 -14.20
CA GLU A 27 -15.94 8.08 -14.95
C GLU A 27 -14.72 8.69 -14.23
N ILE A 28 -13.97 7.85 -13.53
CA ILE A 28 -12.68 8.24 -12.93
C ILE A 28 -11.66 8.31 -14.07
N THR A 29 -11.71 9.38 -14.84
CA THR A 29 -10.70 9.69 -15.84
C THR A 29 -9.49 10.25 -15.13
N GLY A 30 -8.41 9.47 -15.01
CA GLY A 30 -7.11 9.98 -14.55
C GLY A 30 -6.28 9.11 -13.62
N ALA A 31 -6.83 8.13 -12.93
CA ALA A 31 -6.06 7.31 -11.99
C ALA A 31 -4.96 6.43 -12.65
N GLY A 32 -4.89 6.36 -13.97
CA GLY A 32 -3.91 5.55 -14.69
C GLY A 32 -3.01 6.32 -15.67
N ALA A 33 -3.35 7.57 -16.02
CA ALA A 33 -2.67 8.32 -17.09
C ALA A 33 -1.33 8.95 -16.66
N ASN A 34 -1.12 9.19 -15.37
CA ASN A 34 0.08 9.90 -14.85
C ASN A 34 0.81 9.11 -13.77
N ARG A 35 0.92 7.79 -13.90
CA ARG A 35 1.71 6.99 -12.96
C ARG A 35 3.19 7.32 -13.11
N ILE A 36 3.89 7.51 -12.00
CA ILE A 36 5.33 7.77 -11.96
C ILE A 36 6.07 6.46 -12.29
N PRO A 37 6.84 6.39 -13.41
CA PRO A 37 7.61 5.21 -13.73
C PRO A 37 8.80 5.06 -12.79
N VAL A 38 8.82 3.99 -11.99
CA VAL A 38 9.89 3.72 -11.03
C VAL A 38 10.46 2.32 -11.22
N ALA A 39 11.78 2.20 -11.27
CA ALA A 39 12.48 0.94 -11.22
C ALA A 39 12.97 0.67 -9.80
N ILE A 40 12.70 -0.53 -9.30
CA ILE A 40 13.27 -1.04 -8.05
C ILE A 40 14.21 -2.16 -8.45
N ALA A 41 15.51 -1.91 -8.42
CA ALA A 41 16.52 -2.94 -8.70
C ALA A 41 16.40 -4.09 -7.69
N ASN A 42 16.90 -5.27 -8.02
CA ASN A 42 17.09 -6.29 -7.00
C ASN A 42 18.17 -5.78 -6.03
N PHE A 43 17.87 -5.78 -4.75
CA PHE A 43 18.84 -5.35 -3.75
C PHE A 43 19.95 -6.40 -3.64
N ALA A 44 21.18 -5.93 -3.41
CA ALA A 44 22.34 -6.79 -3.22
C ALA A 44 22.41 -7.36 -1.80
N GLY A 45 23.42 -8.20 -1.52
CA GLY A 45 23.71 -8.73 -0.19
C GLY A 45 23.05 -10.08 0.09
N ASP A 46 22.44 -10.26 1.28
CA ASP A 46 21.76 -11.52 1.66
C ASP A 46 20.59 -11.79 0.71
N PRO A 47 20.64 -12.86 -0.10
CA PRO A 47 19.66 -13.04 -1.19
C PRO A 47 18.22 -13.21 -0.68
N ALA A 48 18.02 -13.92 0.44
CA ALA A 48 16.70 -14.18 0.99
C ALA A 48 16.08 -12.89 1.56
N ALA A 49 16.87 -12.14 2.34
CA ALA A 49 16.44 -10.87 2.90
C ALA A 49 16.19 -9.82 1.79
N ALA A 50 17.08 -9.72 0.81
CA ALA A 50 16.96 -8.81 -0.32
C ALA A 50 15.70 -9.08 -1.13
N GLN A 51 15.37 -10.35 -1.38
CA GLN A 51 14.16 -10.74 -2.09
C GLN A 51 12.90 -10.28 -1.34
N VAL A 52 12.82 -10.54 -0.02
CA VAL A 52 11.66 -10.14 0.79
C VAL A 52 11.47 -8.64 0.77
N VAL A 53 12.54 -7.87 1.04
CA VAL A 53 12.47 -6.41 1.10
C VAL A 53 12.11 -5.82 -0.27
N THR A 54 12.78 -6.25 -1.34
CA THR A 54 12.54 -5.75 -2.71
C THR A 54 11.11 -6.05 -3.17
N ALA A 55 10.61 -7.27 -2.90
CA ALA A 55 9.24 -7.66 -3.26
C ALA A 55 8.21 -6.82 -2.50
N THR A 56 8.45 -6.55 -1.21
CA THR A 56 7.57 -5.70 -0.40
C THR A 56 7.51 -4.27 -0.94
N VAL A 57 8.67 -3.67 -1.24
CA VAL A 57 8.73 -2.32 -1.82
C VAL A 57 7.94 -2.24 -3.13
N ARG A 58 8.14 -3.19 -4.03
CA ARG A 58 7.43 -3.24 -5.32
C ARG A 58 5.93 -3.36 -5.12
N ALA A 59 5.49 -4.29 -4.28
CA ALA A 59 4.07 -4.52 -4.02
C ALA A 59 3.37 -3.29 -3.42
N ASP A 60 4.03 -2.57 -2.51
CA ASP A 60 3.48 -1.37 -1.89
C ASP A 60 3.31 -0.23 -2.91
N LEU A 61 4.36 0.07 -3.67
CA LEU A 61 4.31 1.12 -4.68
C LEU A 61 3.27 0.81 -5.76
N GLU A 62 3.18 -0.42 -6.22
CA GLU A 62 2.19 -0.84 -7.20
C GLU A 62 0.76 -0.70 -6.65
N ARG A 63 0.53 -1.14 -5.41
CA ARG A 63 -0.77 -1.09 -4.73
C ARG A 63 -1.26 0.35 -4.51
N SER A 64 -0.35 1.31 -4.36
CA SER A 64 -0.73 2.72 -4.23
C SER A 64 -1.45 3.28 -5.48
N GLY A 65 -1.27 2.64 -6.63
CA GLY A 65 -1.84 3.08 -7.89
C GLY A 65 -1.14 4.29 -8.53
N LEU A 66 -0.21 4.94 -7.83
CA LEU A 66 0.51 6.13 -8.32
C LEU A 66 1.79 5.81 -9.09
N PHE A 67 2.28 4.57 -9.00
CA PHE A 67 3.53 4.17 -9.65
C PHE A 67 3.28 3.13 -10.74
N LYS A 68 4.11 3.20 -11.77
CA LYS A 68 4.27 2.18 -12.79
C LYS A 68 5.63 1.53 -12.57
N LEU A 69 5.64 0.27 -12.14
CA LEU A 69 6.90 -0.45 -11.99
C LEU A 69 7.53 -0.69 -13.37
N VAL A 70 8.79 -0.32 -13.49
CA VAL A 70 9.64 -0.60 -14.65
C VAL A 70 10.47 -1.84 -14.35
N ASP A 71 10.49 -2.80 -15.28
CA ASP A 71 11.24 -4.03 -15.12
C ASP A 71 12.76 -3.74 -14.97
N PRO A 72 13.39 -4.16 -13.87
CA PRO A 72 14.83 -3.97 -13.67
C PRO A 72 15.68 -4.88 -14.57
N GLY A 73 15.10 -5.78 -15.36
CA GLY A 73 15.83 -6.68 -16.26
C GLY A 73 16.81 -7.60 -15.53
N GLY A 74 16.49 -8.01 -14.29
CA GLY A 74 17.38 -8.84 -13.47
C GLY A 74 18.54 -8.07 -12.82
N SER A 75 18.65 -6.74 -13.02
CA SER A 75 19.73 -5.94 -12.45
C SER A 75 19.73 -5.99 -10.93
N THR A 76 20.87 -6.35 -10.34
CA THR A 76 21.13 -6.30 -8.89
C THR A 76 22.10 -5.14 -8.62
N LEU A 77 21.67 -4.18 -7.79
CA LEU A 77 22.42 -2.98 -7.47
C LEU A 77 22.40 -2.71 -5.96
N ASP A 78 23.56 -2.42 -5.40
CA ASP A 78 23.67 -1.85 -4.05
C ASP A 78 23.49 -0.32 -4.06
N GLU A 79 23.42 0.28 -2.88
CA GLU A 79 23.23 1.73 -2.70
C GLU A 79 24.41 2.58 -3.16
N ASN A 80 25.58 1.98 -3.42
CA ASN A 80 26.80 2.63 -3.86
C ASN A 80 27.14 2.35 -5.32
N ALA A 81 26.30 1.55 -6.00
CA ALA A 81 26.52 1.19 -7.39
C ALA A 81 26.65 2.42 -8.30
N GLN A 82 27.57 2.38 -9.25
CA GLN A 82 27.62 3.37 -10.32
C GLN A 82 26.42 3.16 -11.25
N VAL A 83 25.45 4.08 -11.17
CA VAL A 83 24.23 4.01 -11.96
C VAL A 83 24.47 4.52 -13.36
N ASN A 84 24.24 3.68 -14.37
CA ASN A 84 24.14 4.14 -15.75
C ASN A 84 22.72 4.71 -15.99
N PHE A 85 22.56 6.01 -15.75
CA PHE A 85 21.27 6.68 -15.89
C PHE A 85 20.68 6.58 -17.30
N GLY A 86 21.52 6.51 -18.33
CA GLY A 86 21.08 6.36 -19.72
C GLY A 86 20.30 5.07 -19.95
N ASP A 87 20.75 3.96 -19.37
CA ASP A 87 20.07 2.66 -19.50
C ASP A 87 18.69 2.68 -18.81
N TRP A 88 18.61 3.26 -17.59
CA TRP A 88 17.35 3.32 -16.86
C TRP A 88 16.35 4.26 -17.52
N LYS A 89 16.82 5.39 -18.02
CA LYS A 89 16.01 6.29 -18.84
C LYS A 89 15.53 5.60 -20.12
N GLY A 90 16.40 4.85 -20.79
CA GLY A 90 16.06 4.06 -21.97
C GLY A 90 15.02 2.99 -21.71
N ARG A 91 14.94 2.44 -20.49
CA ARG A 91 13.89 1.52 -20.04
C ARG A 91 12.60 2.25 -19.66
N GLY A 92 12.60 3.58 -19.65
CA GLY A 92 11.45 4.41 -19.29
C GLY A 92 11.24 4.60 -17.79
N ALA A 93 12.27 4.45 -16.96
CA ALA A 93 12.21 4.76 -15.55
C ALA A 93 12.53 6.22 -15.29
N ASP A 94 11.69 6.96 -14.57
CA ASP A 94 11.94 8.32 -14.10
C ASP A 94 12.68 8.32 -12.75
N ALA A 95 12.52 7.27 -11.97
CA ALA A 95 13.24 7.06 -10.72
C ALA A 95 13.77 5.62 -10.62
N LEU A 96 14.87 5.47 -9.87
CA LEU A 96 15.51 4.18 -9.58
C LEU A 96 15.80 4.07 -8.10
N ALA A 97 15.40 2.97 -7.46
CA ALA A 97 15.89 2.57 -6.15
C ALA A 97 16.88 1.41 -6.27
N ALA A 98 18.04 1.57 -5.64
CA ALA A 98 19.08 0.56 -5.49
C ALA A 98 19.42 0.38 -4.03
N GLY A 99 19.81 -0.82 -3.59
CA GLY A 99 20.08 -1.04 -2.17
C GLY A 99 20.73 -2.38 -1.88
N SER A 100 21.01 -2.61 -0.59
CA SER A 100 21.60 -3.83 -0.10
C SER A 100 21.04 -4.25 1.25
N LEU A 101 21.05 -5.56 1.50
CA LEU A 101 20.73 -6.18 2.78
C LEU A 101 21.99 -6.86 3.30
N THR A 102 22.52 -6.36 4.42
CA THR A 102 23.72 -6.93 5.05
C THR A 102 23.44 -7.29 6.50
N ARG A 103 24.06 -8.37 6.96
CA ARG A 103 23.94 -8.78 8.36
C ARG A 103 24.98 -8.06 9.21
N GLY A 104 24.52 -7.33 10.22
CA GLY A 104 25.39 -6.70 11.21
C GLY A 104 26.02 -7.72 12.18
N GLY A 105 27.06 -7.28 12.89
CA GLY A 105 27.75 -8.10 13.88
C GLY A 105 26.86 -8.51 15.09
N ASP A 106 25.76 -7.80 15.32
CA ASP A 106 24.74 -8.10 16.33
C ASP A 106 23.64 -9.06 15.85
N GLY A 107 23.79 -9.61 14.63
CA GLY A 107 22.87 -10.54 14.01
C GLY A 107 21.62 -9.90 13.38
N ARG A 108 21.44 -8.59 13.52
CA ARG A 108 20.36 -7.85 12.85
C ARG A 108 20.70 -7.60 11.39
N MET A 109 19.65 -7.31 10.61
CA MET A 109 19.79 -6.95 9.20
C MET A 109 19.81 -5.43 9.05
N GLU A 110 20.74 -4.95 8.24
CA GLU A 110 20.76 -3.56 7.79
C GLU A 110 20.27 -3.51 6.33
N ALA A 111 19.15 -2.84 6.12
CA ALA A 111 18.64 -2.50 4.79
C ALA A 111 19.09 -1.09 4.43
N ARG A 112 19.99 -0.98 3.47
CA ARG A 112 20.49 0.29 2.93
C ARG A 112 19.91 0.51 1.56
N PHE A 113 19.51 1.72 1.23
CA PHE A 113 19.06 2.03 -0.12
C PHE A 113 19.34 3.48 -0.48
N ARG A 114 19.32 3.74 -1.79
CA ARG A 114 19.39 5.06 -2.37
C ARG A 114 18.40 5.18 -3.51
N LEU A 115 17.74 6.33 -3.57
CA LEU A 115 16.77 6.69 -4.61
C LEU A 115 17.42 7.74 -5.54
N TYR A 116 17.23 7.57 -6.84
CA TYR A 116 17.76 8.44 -7.88
C TYR A 116 16.63 8.96 -8.77
N ASP A 117 16.78 10.21 -9.22
CA ASP A 117 16.06 10.78 -10.37
C ASP A 117 16.90 10.46 -11.63
N THR A 118 16.37 9.65 -12.52
CA THR A 118 17.11 9.21 -13.71
C THR A 118 17.14 10.29 -14.78
N GLN A 119 16.15 11.19 -14.78
CA GLN A 119 16.08 12.29 -15.75
C GLN A 119 17.09 13.38 -15.42
N LYS A 120 17.19 13.77 -14.13
CA LYS A 120 18.15 14.75 -13.64
C LYS A 120 19.52 14.17 -13.32
N GLN A 121 19.63 12.82 -13.29
CA GLN A 121 20.87 12.10 -12.99
C GLN A 121 21.46 12.44 -11.61
N VAL A 122 20.60 12.59 -10.61
CA VAL A 122 20.98 12.95 -9.24
C VAL A 122 20.37 11.97 -8.22
N ALA A 123 21.02 11.84 -7.08
CA ALA A 123 20.43 11.14 -5.93
C ALA A 123 19.38 12.04 -5.26
N LEU A 124 18.19 11.49 -5.03
CA LEU A 124 17.12 12.12 -4.25
C LEU A 124 17.26 11.88 -2.74
N GLY A 125 18.17 10.99 -2.36
CA GLY A 125 18.46 10.61 -0.99
C GLY A 125 18.46 9.11 -0.78
N GLY A 126 18.46 8.69 0.47
CA GLY A 126 18.44 7.27 0.89
C GLY A 126 18.37 7.17 2.39
N ALA A 127 18.28 5.96 2.90
CA ALA A 127 18.24 5.68 4.33
C ALA A 127 18.85 4.31 4.65
N VAL A 128 19.06 4.08 5.95
CA VAL A 128 19.46 2.80 6.52
C VAL A 128 18.42 2.40 7.57
N PHE A 129 17.88 1.20 7.46
CA PHE A 129 16.96 0.63 8.44
C PHE A 129 17.57 -0.62 9.04
N VAL A 130 17.73 -0.64 10.36
CA VAL A 130 18.17 -1.82 11.11
C VAL A 130 16.94 -2.55 11.60
N THR A 131 16.87 -3.86 11.34
CA THR A 131 15.69 -4.67 11.64
C THR A 131 16.06 -6.10 12.05
N GLY A 132 15.17 -6.79 12.78
CA GLY A 132 15.29 -8.24 13.00
C GLY A 132 15.02 -9.02 11.70
N ASN A 133 15.47 -10.27 11.67
CA ASN A 133 15.21 -11.16 10.53
C ASN A 133 13.72 -11.44 10.32
N ASP A 134 12.92 -11.35 11.37
CA ASP A 134 11.47 -11.52 11.39
C ASP A 134 10.72 -10.25 10.93
N GLN A 135 11.41 -9.13 10.77
CA GLN A 135 10.84 -7.82 10.45
C GLN A 135 11.32 -7.24 9.11
N LEU A 136 11.80 -8.09 8.20
CA LEU A 136 12.28 -7.65 6.87
C LEU A 136 11.19 -6.92 6.06
N ARG A 137 9.94 -7.38 6.16
CA ARG A 137 8.82 -6.70 5.51
C ARG A 137 8.64 -5.27 6.03
N ALA A 138 8.75 -5.07 7.35
CA ALA A 138 8.65 -3.74 7.94
C ALA A 138 9.74 -2.79 7.41
N ALA A 139 10.96 -3.30 7.13
CA ALA A 139 11.98 -2.51 6.44
C ALA A 139 11.55 -2.17 5.00
N GLY A 140 10.95 -3.12 4.27
CA GLY A 140 10.41 -2.89 2.93
C GLY A 140 9.35 -1.80 2.92
N HIS A 141 8.37 -1.87 3.83
CA HIS A 141 7.32 -0.84 3.97
C HIS A 141 7.88 0.56 4.25
N ARG A 142 8.91 0.67 5.12
CA ARG A 142 9.59 1.96 5.39
C ARG A 142 10.32 2.50 4.18
N ILE A 143 10.95 1.63 3.39
CA ILE A 143 11.59 2.02 2.12
C ILE A 143 10.53 2.53 1.14
N ALA A 144 9.41 1.82 1.02
CA ALA A 144 8.30 2.23 0.17
C ALA A 144 7.71 3.59 0.61
N ASP A 145 7.52 3.82 1.92
CA ASP A 145 7.08 5.10 2.47
C ASP A 145 8.04 6.23 2.09
N TYR A 146 9.35 5.99 2.21
CA TYR A 146 10.36 6.99 1.83
C TYR A 146 10.31 7.32 0.34
N ILE A 147 10.24 6.29 -0.51
CA ILE A 147 10.16 6.48 -1.98
C ILE A 147 8.89 7.24 -2.34
N TYR A 148 7.76 6.85 -1.74
CA TYR A 148 6.47 7.50 -1.93
C TYR A 148 6.56 8.99 -1.58
N GLU A 149 7.05 9.32 -0.38
CA GLU A 149 7.17 10.70 0.08
C GLU A 149 8.11 11.54 -0.81
N LYS A 150 9.25 10.98 -1.22
CA LYS A 150 10.22 11.68 -2.08
C LYS A 150 9.69 11.97 -3.47
N LEU A 151 8.85 11.11 -4.02
CA LEU A 151 8.36 11.25 -5.40
C LEU A 151 7.00 11.94 -5.48
N THR A 152 6.20 11.93 -4.41
CA THR A 152 4.85 12.55 -4.40
C THR A 152 4.76 13.80 -3.54
N GLY A 153 5.66 13.98 -2.56
CA GLY A 153 5.58 15.02 -1.54
C GLY A 153 4.66 14.69 -0.37
N GLU A 154 3.95 13.56 -0.41
CA GLU A 154 3.03 13.11 0.64
C GLU A 154 3.63 11.96 1.43
N LYS A 155 3.31 11.86 2.73
CA LYS A 155 3.80 10.76 3.56
C LYS A 155 3.18 9.44 3.14
N GLY A 156 4.00 8.41 3.01
CA GLY A 156 3.56 7.04 2.83
C GLY A 156 2.87 6.49 4.09
N VAL A 157 2.05 5.45 3.90
CA VAL A 157 1.30 4.79 4.98
C VAL A 157 1.52 3.27 4.99
N PHE A 158 2.48 2.78 4.21
CA PHE A 158 2.72 1.33 4.06
C PHE A 158 3.26 0.68 5.33
N SER A 159 4.05 1.40 6.13
CA SER A 159 4.57 0.91 7.43
C SER A 159 3.56 1.01 8.58
N THR A 160 2.29 1.36 8.29
CA THR A 160 1.23 1.36 9.30
C THR A 160 0.68 -0.04 9.53
N ARG A 161 -0.12 -0.21 10.59
CA ARG A 161 -0.78 -1.47 10.94
C ARG A 161 -2.29 -1.29 11.00
N ILE A 162 -3.02 -2.34 10.64
CA ILE A 162 -4.46 -2.41 10.79
C ILE A 162 -4.83 -3.32 11.97
N ALA A 163 -5.88 -2.97 12.69
CA ALA A 163 -6.50 -3.81 13.71
C ALA A 163 -7.94 -4.10 13.28
N TYR A 164 -8.33 -5.37 13.30
CA TYR A 164 -9.65 -5.80 12.86
C TYR A 164 -10.13 -7.02 13.63
N VAL A 165 -11.43 -7.27 13.62
CA VAL A 165 -12.04 -8.41 14.30
C VAL A 165 -12.54 -9.41 13.27
N VAL A 166 -12.15 -10.67 13.46
CA VAL A 166 -12.64 -11.82 12.68
C VAL A 166 -13.55 -12.65 13.55
N LYS A 167 -14.78 -12.92 13.08
CA LYS A 167 -15.69 -13.89 13.68
C LYS A 167 -15.62 -15.21 12.90
N SER A 168 -15.26 -16.29 13.56
CA SER A 168 -15.17 -17.63 12.96
C SER A 168 -15.43 -18.71 14.02
N GLY A 169 -16.28 -19.70 13.72
CA GLY A 169 -16.53 -20.83 14.61
C GLY A 169 -17.09 -20.45 15.99
N GLY A 170 -17.86 -19.35 16.09
CA GLY A 170 -18.39 -18.86 17.35
C GLY A 170 -17.38 -18.06 18.21
N GLN A 171 -16.16 -17.87 17.71
CA GLN A 171 -15.12 -17.05 18.36
C GLN A 171 -14.92 -15.73 17.63
N PHE A 172 -14.60 -14.70 18.41
CA PHE A 172 -14.15 -13.40 17.94
C PHE A 172 -12.64 -13.29 18.19
N ARG A 173 -11.88 -12.93 17.15
CA ARG A 173 -10.43 -12.73 17.23
C ARG A 173 -10.09 -11.32 16.82
N LEU A 174 -9.48 -10.57 17.74
CA LEU A 174 -8.86 -9.29 17.43
C LEU A 174 -7.50 -9.56 16.81
N GLN A 175 -7.31 -9.16 15.57
CA GLN A 175 -6.08 -9.38 14.81
C GLN A 175 -5.42 -8.06 14.48
N ILE A 176 -4.10 -8.09 14.40
CA ILE A 176 -3.24 -6.99 13.97
C ILE A 176 -2.44 -7.50 12.77
N ALA A 177 -2.40 -6.71 11.70
CA ALA A 177 -1.63 -7.03 10.50
C ALA A 177 -0.92 -5.77 9.97
N ASP A 178 0.01 -5.95 9.03
CA ASP A 178 0.54 -4.85 8.23
C ASP A 178 -0.58 -4.20 7.41
N ALA A 179 -0.37 -3.00 6.92
CA ALA A 179 -1.38 -2.25 6.14
C ALA A 179 -1.84 -3.02 4.88
N ASP A 180 -1.03 -3.93 4.38
CA ASP A 180 -1.35 -4.80 3.23
C ASP A 180 -2.11 -6.09 3.61
N GLY A 181 -2.46 -6.25 4.89
CA GLY A 181 -3.16 -7.42 5.43
C GLY A 181 -2.27 -8.63 5.71
N GLN A 182 -0.98 -8.55 5.44
CA GLN A 182 -0.04 -9.64 5.70
C GLN A 182 0.45 -9.64 7.16
N GLY A 183 1.08 -10.72 7.58
CA GLY A 183 1.63 -10.82 8.93
C GLY A 183 0.57 -10.80 10.04
N ALA A 184 -0.67 -11.17 9.74
CA ALA A 184 -1.76 -11.14 10.71
C ALA A 184 -1.46 -11.99 11.95
N ALA A 185 -1.49 -11.36 13.12
CA ALA A 185 -1.33 -12.01 14.42
C ALA A 185 -2.56 -11.78 15.29
N THR A 186 -3.00 -12.82 16.00
CA THR A 186 -4.11 -12.71 16.94
C THR A 186 -3.62 -12.09 18.25
N ALA A 187 -4.11 -10.87 18.55
CA ALA A 187 -3.82 -10.19 19.81
C ALA A 187 -4.74 -10.69 20.95
N LEU A 188 -5.98 -11.04 20.64
CA LEU A 188 -6.96 -11.51 21.61
C LEU A 188 -7.98 -12.43 20.95
N SER A 189 -8.45 -13.46 21.69
CA SER A 189 -9.58 -14.31 21.29
C SER A 189 -10.62 -14.32 22.41
N SER A 190 -11.90 -14.27 22.04
CA SER A 190 -13.05 -14.33 22.98
C SER A 190 -14.19 -15.09 22.36
N THR A 191 -15.02 -15.71 23.20
CA THR A 191 -16.32 -16.27 22.81
C THR A 191 -17.42 -15.20 22.78
N GLU A 192 -17.18 -14.08 23.43
CA GLU A 192 -18.07 -12.91 23.43
C GLU A 192 -17.62 -11.90 22.39
N PRO A 193 -18.51 -11.02 21.90
CA PRO A 193 -18.18 -10.03 20.90
C PRO A 193 -17.03 -9.10 21.32
N ILE A 194 -16.14 -8.85 20.36
CA ILE A 194 -15.15 -7.78 20.39
C ILE A 194 -15.52 -6.84 19.25
N ILE A 195 -15.61 -5.54 19.50
CA ILE A 195 -15.96 -4.56 18.46
C ILE A 195 -15.13 -3.26 18.62
N SER A 196 -15.12 -2.46 17.55
CA SER A 196 -14.56 -1.10 17.53
C SER A 196 -13.11 -1.00 18.03
N PRO A 197 -12.17 -1.81 17.49
CA PRO A 197 -10.76 -1.60 17.81
C PRO A 197 -10.30 -0.23 17.30
N VAL A 198 -9.53 0.49 18.12
CA VAL A 198 -8.96 1.80 17.78
C VAL A 198 -7.55 1.94 18.35
N TRP A 199 -6.62 2.42 17.52
CA TRP A 199 -5.25 2.69 17.92
C TRP A 199 -5.16 3.98 18.73
N SER A 200 -4.27 4.02 19.72
CA SER A 200 -3.82 5.27 20.32
C SER A 200 -3.09 6.14 19.26
N PRO A 201 -3.07 7.47 19.43
CA PRO A 201 -2.43 8.37 18.45
C PRO A 201 -0.97 8.05 18.16
N ASP A 202 -0.25 7.48 19.13
CA ASP A 202 1.15 7.06 19.01
C ASP A 202 1.31 5.61 18.49
N GLY A 203 0.20 4.89 18.22
CA GLY A 203 0.21 3.52 17.75
C GLY A 203 0.72 2.48 18.76
N SER A 204 0.94 2.86 20.02
CA SER A 204 1.51 1.97 21.06
C SER A 204 0.46 1.11 21.76
N LYS A 205 -0.80 1.54 21.75
CA LYS A 205 -1.91 0.88 22.44
C LYS A 205 -3.09 0.70 21.52
N LEU A 206 -3.89 -0.30 21.83
CA LEU A 206 -5.15 -0.59 21.16
C LEU A 206 -6.27 -0.64 22.20
N ALA A 207 -7.31 0.15 22.01
CA ALA A 207 -8.55 0.07 22.78
C ALA A 207 -9.61 -0.67 21.95
N TYR A 208 -10.49 -1.39 22.61
CA TYR A 208 -11.60 -2.10 21.98
C TYR A 208 -12.75 -2.28 22.97
N VAL A 209 -13.95 -2.55 22.48
CA VAL A 209 -15.11 -2.87 23.34
C VAL A 209 -15.23 -4.38 23.47
N SER A 210 -15.28 -4.89 24.70
CA SER A 210 -15.49 -6.30 25.05
C SER A 210 -16.85 -6.53 25.71
N PHE A 211 -17.47 -7.65 25.42
CA PHE A 211 -18.73 -8.11 26.05
C PHE A 211 -18.53 -9.29 27.00
N GLU A 212 -17.31 -9.64 27.38
CA GLU A 212 -17.00 -10.76 28.28
C GLU A 212 -17.74 -10.66 29.63
N LYS A 213 -17.98 -9.44 30.13
CA LYS A 213 -18.74 -9.21 31.35
C LYS A 213 -20.26 -9.09 31.12
N LYS A 214 -20.76 -9.59 29.97
CA LYS A 214 -22.19 -9.49 29.54
C LYS A 214 -22.71 -8.06 29.42
N LYS A 215 -21.82 -7.08 29.43
CA LYS A 215 -22.07 -5.65 29.19
C LYS A 215 -20.84 -5.07 28.46
N PRO A 216 -21.02 -3.99 27.68
CA PRO A 216 -19.89 -3.37 26.99
C PRO A 216 -18.91 -2.77 28.02
N VAL A 217 -17.63 -3.08 27.84
CA VAL A 217 -16.51 -2.54 28.63
C VAL A 217 -15.36 -2.22 27.65
N ILE A 218 -14.70 -1.10 27.87
CA ILE A 218 -13.48 -0.71 27.13
C ILE A 218 -12.27 -1.13 27.95
#